data_2b3d493b669db647369e58dbc9d42c86
#
_entry.id   2b3d493b669db647369e58dbc9d42c86
#
_cell.length_a   1.000
_cell.length_b   1.000
_cell.length_c   1.000
_cell.angle_alpha   90.00
_cell.angle_beta   90.00
_cell.angle_gamma   90.00
#
_symmetry.space_group_name_H-M   'P 1'
#
loop_
_entity.id
_entity.type
_entity.pdbx_description
1 polymer ?
#
loop_
_entity_poly.entity_id
_entity_poly.type
_entity_poly.pdbx_seq_one_letter_code
_entity_poly.pdbx_strand_id
1 'polypeptide(L)'
;GLDSGGNVAYFDRFQMDWNSTKQAILQLPKKPMLIDSTGVGDPIVEDLQREGRHIMGLKFTQVSKQQLMIGLQTAIQSRKIGFPEGHIVKELEIFEYQYSATGVKYSAPSGFHDDCVMALALAYQNLSQNTGSGRYSFL
;
A
#
# COMPACT_ATOMS: atom_id res chain seq x y z
N GLY A 1 1.04 7.88 -1.65
CA GLY A 1 -0.23 8.40 -1.09
C GLY A 1 -1.20 8.81 -2.18
N LEU A 2 -2.49 8.60 -1.92
CA LEU A 2 -3.57 8.94 -2.85
C LEU A 2 -4.39 10.13 -2.34
N ASP A 3 -4.88 10.95 -3.25
CA ASP A 3 -5.91 11.94 -2.96
C ASP A 3 -7.31 11.27 -2.87
N SER A 4 -8.32 12.05 -2.54
CA SER A 4 -9.72 11.56 -2.43
C SER A 4 -10.30 11.07 -3.75
N GLY A 5 -9.74 11.47 -4.88
CA GLY A 5 -10.11 11.01 -6.22
C GLY A 5 -9.39 9.73 -6.66
N GLY A 6 -8.49 9.21 -5.83
CA GLY A 6 -7.69 8.02 -6.14
C GLY A 6 -6.44 8.28 -6.97
N ASN A 7 -6.02 9.54 -7.17
CA ASN A 7 -4.80 9.85 -7.88
C ASN A 7 -3.60 9.87 -6.95
N VAL A 8 -2.45 9.45 -7.44
CA VAL A 8 -1.19 9.54 -6.68
C VAL A 8 -0.83 11.01 -6.48
N ALA A 9 -0.97 11.47 -5.24
CA ALA A 9 -0.64 12.83 -4.80
C ALA A 9 0.75 12.92 -4.16
N TYR A 10 1.28 11.81 -3.69
CA TYR A 10 2.62 11.71 -3.13
C TYR A 10 3.23 10.34 -3.51
N PHE A 11 4.45 10.39 -4.00
CA PHE A 11 5.25 9.20 -4.29
C PHE A 11 6.70 9.45 -3.90
N ASP A 12 7.27 8.51 -3.15
CA ASP A 12 8.69 8.49 -2.84
C ASP A 12 9.16 7.03 -2.80
N ARG A 13 10.42 6.82 -3.17
CA ARG A 13 11.08 5.51 -3.17
C ARG A 13 12.51 5.66 -2.70
N PHE A 14 12.80 5.10 -1.54
CA PHE A 14 14.10 5.24 -0.89
C PHE A 14 14.51 3.97 -0.18
N GLN A 15 15.77 3.89 0.17
CA GLN A 15 16.30 2.87 1.07
C GLN A 15 17.06 3.57 2.18
N MET A 16 16.52 3.55 3.38
CA MET A 16 17.06 4.22 4.57
C MET A 16 16.95 3.30 5.79
N ASP A 17 17.72 3.60 6.84
CA ASP A 17 17.52 2.98 8.15
C ASP A 17 16.15 3.38 8.74
N TRP A 18 15.76 2.67 9.81
CA TRP A 18 14.44 2.91 10.42
C TRP A 18 14.29 4.33 10.97
N ASN A 19 15.31 4.88 11.62
CA ASN A 19 15.21 6.22 12.20
C ASN A 19 14.97 7.29 11.11
N SER A 20 15.71 7.21 10.02
CA SER A 20 15.54 8.11 8.87
C SER A 20 14.19 7.91 8.19
N THR A 21 13.74 6.66 8.03
CA THR A 21 12.41 6.33 7.51
C THR A 21 11.30 6.89 8.40
N LYS A 22 11.41 6.73 9.72
CA LYS A 22 10.48 7.29 10.70
C LYS A 22 10.38 8.81 10.55
N GLN A 23 11.53 9.50 10.49
CA GLN A 23 11.54 10.96 10.32
C GLN A 23 10.87 11.39 9.01
N ALA A 24 11.14 10.69 7.91
CA ALA A 24 10.48 10.96 6.64
C ALA A 24 8.94 10.80 6.74
N ILE A 25 8.46 9.73 7.38
CA ILE A 25 7.03 9.51 7.62
C ILE A 25 6.43 10.61 8.50
N LEU A 26 7.14 11.06 9.53
CA LEU A 26 6.66 12.11 10.43
C LEU A 26 6.55 13.48 9.75
N GLN A 27 7.27 13.73 8.66
CA GLN A 27 7.15 14.95 7.85
C GLN A 27 5.91 14.95 6.94
N LEU A 28 5.34 13.77 6.66
CA LEU A 28 4.13 13.69 5.82
C LEU A 28 2.91 14.28 6.52
N PRO A 29 1.87 14.70 5.78
CA PRO A 29 0.60 15.12 6.37
C PRO A 29 0.01 14.05 7.29
N LYS A 30 -0.66 14.47 8.37
CA LYS A 30 -1.33 13.55 9.32
C LYS A 30 -2.61 12.97 8.69
N LYS A 31 -2.43 12.01 7.82
CA LYS A 31 -3.52 11.24 7.17
C LYS A 31 -3.47 9.79 7.60
N PRO A 32 -4.57 9.05 7.52
CA PRO A 32 -4.56 7.60 7.74
C PRO A 32 -3.56 6.92 6.82
N MET A 33 -2.79 6.00 7.38
CA MET A 33 -1.78 5.23 6.64
C MET A 33 -1.96 3.74 6.88
N LEU A 34 -1.71 2.96 5.87
CA LEU A 34 -1.63 1.51 5.93
C LEU A 34 -0.22 1.09 5.51
N ILE A 35 0.46 0.33 6.34
CA ILE A 35 1.83 -0.12 6.08
C ILE A 35 1.93 -1.65 6.14
N ASP A 36 2.87 -2.20 5.39
CA ASP A 36 3.25 -3.59 5.54
C ASP A 36 3.94 -3.81 6.90
N SER A 37 3.34 -4.61 7.75
CA SER A 37 3.85 -4.99 9.08
C SER A 37 4.31 -6.45 9.14
N THR A 38 4.60 -7.07 8.01
CA THR A 38 5.12 -8.44 7.96
C THR A 38 6.49 -8.52 8.65
N GLY A 39 6.71 -9.56 9.42
CA GLY A 39 7.95 -9.74 10.17
C GLY A 39 8.05 -8.85 11.41
N VAL A 40 8.97 -7.90 11.43
CA VAL A 40 9.23 -6.98 12.57
C VAL A 40 8.35 -5.74 12.57
N GLY A 41 7.26 -5.72 11.81
CA GLY A 41 6.45 -4.52 11.58
C GLY A 41 5.63 -4.04 12.76
N ASP A 42 5.21 -4.90 13.68
CA ASP A 42 4.34 -4.49 14.80
C ASP A 42 4.99 -3.41 15.70
N PRO A 43 6.27 -3.54 16.14
CA PRO A 43 6.95 -2.48 16.89
C PRO A 43 7.07 -1.16 16.12
N ILE A 44 7.20 -1.22 14.78
CA ILE A 44 7.25 -0.05 13.91
C ILE A 44 5.90 0.67 13.90
N VAL A 45 4.81 -0.07 13.77
CA VAL A 45 3.45 0.47 13.83
C VAL A 45 3.20 1.15 15.17
N GLU A 46 3.52 0.46 16.27
CA GLU A 46 3.35 1.00 17.63
C GLU A 46 4.19 2.26 17.85
N ASP A 47 5.41 2.31 17.37
CA ASP A 47 6.30 3.46 17.49
C ASP A 47 5.72 4.68 16.77
N LEU A 48 5.23 4.53 15.55
CA LEU A 48 4.58 5.60 14.81
C LEU A 48 3.23 6.03 15.44
N GLN A 49 2.48 5.09 16.00
CA GLN A 49 1.24 5.41 16.73
C GLN A 49 1.50 6.25 17.99
N ARG A 50 2.59 5.95 18.73
CA ARG A 50 3.02 6.77 19.89
C ARG A 50 3.35 8.21 19.50
N GLU A 51 3.84 8.42 18.27
CA GLU A 51 4.07 9.77 17.70
C GLU A 51 2.77 10.44 17.21
N GLY A 52 1.61 9.88 17.51
CA GLY A 52 0.31 10.44 17.16
C GLY A 52 -0.06 10.28 15.67
N ARG A 53 0.49 9.29 14.99
CA ARG A 53 0.14 8.95 13.60
C ARG A 53 -1.03 7.96 13.58
N HIS A 54 -1.96 8.19 12.68
CA HIS A 54 -3.06 7.26 12.42
C HIS A 54 -2.59 6.19 11.43
N ILE A 55 -1.98 5.14 11.96
CA ILE A 55 -1.35 4.07 11.18
C ILE A 55 -1.92 2.73 11.57
N MET A 56 -2.20 1.90 10.56
CA MET A 56 -2.53 0.49 10.73
C MET A 56 -1.48 -0.36 10.02
N GLY A 57 -1.12 -1.48 10.63
CA GLY A 57 -0.26 -2.51 10.03
C GLY A 57 -1.10 -3.55 9.32
N LEU A 58 -0.66 -3.99 8.15
CA LEU A 58 -1.21 -5.15 7.45
C LEU A 58 -0.12 -6.20 7.30
N LYS A 59 -0.36 -7.39 7.85
CA LYS A 59 0.55 -8.54 7.65
C LYS A 59 0.23 -9.21 6.33
N PHE A 60 1.23 -9.33 5.47
CA PHE A 60 1.08 -10.04 4.21
C PHE A 60 1.01 -11.54 4.44
N THR A 61 -0.12 -12.09 4.08
CA THR A 61 -0.37 -13.51 3.89
C THR A 61 -0.71 -13.73 2.42
N GLN A 62 -0.77 -14.97 1.98
CA GLN A 62 -1.23 -15.27 0.62
C GLN A 62 -2.63 -14.69 0.37
N VAL A 63 -3.53 -14.82 1.34
CA VAL A 63 -4.92 -14.33 1.23
C VAL A 63 -4.97 -12.80 1.19
N SER A 64 -4.29 -12.11 2.13
CA SER A 64 -4.32 -10.63 2.16
C SER A 64 -3.66 -10.03 0.92
N LYS A 65 -2.56 -10.62 0.44
CA LYS A 65 -1.89 -10.18 -0.79
C LYS A 65 -2.78 -10.36 -2.03
N GLN A 66 -3.50 -11.48 -2.11
CA GLN A 66 -4.48 -11.73 -3.18
C GLN A 66 -5.61 -10.69 -3.15
N GLN A 67 -6.16 -10.39 -1.98
CA GLN A 67 -7.21 -9.40 -1.83
C GLN A 67 -6.76 -7.99 -2.26
N LEU A 68 -5.55 -7.59 -1.85
CA LEU A 68 -4.93 -6.33 -2.28
C LEU A 68 -4.81 -6.26 -3.80
N MET A 69 -4.33 -7.33 -4.44
CA MET A 69 -4.13 -7.35 -5.89
C MET A 69 -5.45 -7.34 -6.66
N ILE A 70 -6.46 -8.07 -6.21
CA ILE A 70 -7.81 -8.02 -6.80
C ILE A 70 -8.39 -6.60 -6.68
N GLY A 71 -8.24 -5.96 -5.53
CA GLY A 71 -8.68 -4.59 -5.30
C GLY A 71 -7.98 -3.60 -6.22
N LEU A 72 -6.66 -3.67 -6.34
CA LEU A 72 -5.88 -2.82 -7.22
C LEU A 72 -6.22 -3.03 -8.70
N GLN A 73 -6.31 -4.28 -9.16
CA GLN A 73 -6.70 -4.63 -10.52
C GLN A 73 -8.07 -4.06 -10.87
N THR A 74 -9.04 -4.24 -9.98
CA THR A 74 -10.40 -3.70 -10.16
C THR A 74 -10.40 -2.17 -10.23
N ALA A 75 -9.57 -1.52 -9.40
CA ALA A 75 -9.45 -0.06 -9.41
C ALA A 75 -8.85 0.47 -10.72
N ILE A 76 -7.82 -0.20 -11.25
CA ILE A 76 -7.20 0.16 -12.52
C ILE A 76 -8.19 -0.04 -13.68
N GLN A 77 -8.84 -1.20 -13.76
CA GLN A 77 -9.82 -1.50 -14.80
C GLN A 77 -11.03 -0.55 -14.78
N SER A 78 -11.45 -0.14 -13.59
CA SER A 78 -12.56 0.80 -13.39
C SER A 78 -12.14 2.27 -13.46
N ARG A 79 -10.87 2.57 -13.75
CA ARG A 79 -10.29 3.92 -13.80
C ARG A 79 -10.52 4.73 -12.51
N LYS A 80 -10.50 4.05 -11.37
CA LYS A 80 -10.65 4.66 -10.04
C LYS A 80 -9.32 5.06 -9.39
N ILE A 81 -8.22 4.78 -10.07
CA ILE A 81 -6.89 5.10 -9.59
C ILE A 81 -6.07 5.70 -10.74
N GLY A 82 -5.36 6.78 -10.43
CA GLY A 82 -4.44 7.43 -11.36
C GLY A 82 -3.04 7.48 -10.77
N PHE A 83 -2.04 7.22 -11.59
CA PHE A 83 -0.64 7.25 -11.19
C PHE A 83 0.24 7.78 -12.34
N PRO A 84 1.38 8.42 -11.99
CA PRO A 84 2.30 8.97 -12.99
C PRO A 84 3.09 7.85 -13.69
N GLU A 85 3.61 8.17 -14.86
CA GLU A 85 4.64 7.38 -15.52
C GLU A 85 5.87 7.19 -14.62
N GLY A 86 6.63 6.12 -14.85
CA GLY A 86 7.88 5.87 -14.16
C GLY A 86 7.90 4.55 -13.39
N HIS A 87 8.40 4.56 -12.15
CA HIS A 87 8.61 3.33 -11.38
C HIS A 87 7.34 2.52 -11.13
N ILE A 88 6.21 3.18 -10.88
CA ILE A 88 4.93 2.50 -10.63
C ILE A 88 4.51 1.72 -11.89
N VAL A 89 4.52 2.38 -13.05
CA VAL A 89 4.14 1.74 -14.32
C VAL A 89 5.08 0.59 -14.65
N LYS A 90 6.39 0.80 -14.53
CA LYS A 90 7.39 -0.24 -14.81
C LYS A 90 7.20 -1.49 -13.94
N GLU A 91 6.93 -1.31 -12.65
CA GLU A 91 6.69 -2.46 -11.77
C GLU A 91 5.35 -3.13 -12.07
N LEU A 92 4.29 -2.37 -12.41
CA LEU A 92 3.01 -2.94 -12.84
C LEU A 92 3.11 -3.77 -14.12
N GLU A 93 3.92 -3.33 -15.09
CA GLU A 93 4.12 -4.04 -16.36
C GLU A 93 4.82 -5.39 -16.19
N ILE A 94 5.71 -5.52 -15.22
CA ILE A 94 6.44 -6.76 -14.95
C ILE A 94 5.83 -7.61 -13.84
N PHE A 95 4.80 -7.10 -13.16
CA PHE A 95 4.15 -7.81 -12.05
C PHE A 95 3.36 -9.00 -12.56
N GLU A 96 3.61 -10.17 -11.97
CA GLU A 96 3.03 -11.43 -12.41
C GLU A 96 2.19 -12.08 -11.32
N TYR A 97 1.27 -12.93 -11.74
CA TYR A 97 0.66 -13.92 -10.87
C TYR A 97 1.01 -15.32 -11.37
N GLN A 98 1.33 -16.19 -10.44
CA GLN A 98 1.67 -17.58 -10.72
C GLN A 98 0.70 -18.50 -9.98
N TYR A 99 0.13 -19.45 -10.70
CA TYR A 99 -0.67 -20.50 -10.09
C TYR A 99 0.25 -21.52 -9.42
N SER A 100 -0.09 -21.90 -8.18
CA SER A 100 0.57 -22.96 -7.45
C SER A 100 -0.47 -23.95 -6.93
N ALA A 101 -0.03 -25.12 -6.45
CA ALA A 101 -0.92 -26.11 -5.84
C ALA A 101 -1.67 -25.57 -4.61
N THR A 102 -1.16 -24.53 -3.97
CA THR A 102 -1.73 -23.90 -2.76
C THR A 102 -2.44 -22.57 -3.04
N GLY A 103 -2.56 -22.15 -4.29
CA GLY A 103 -3.25 -20.92 -4.70
C GLY A 103 -2.45 -20.04 -5.66
N VAL A 104 -2.79 -18.77 -5.73
CA VAL A 104 -2.15 -17.79 -6.63
C VAL A 104 -1.09 -17.02 -5.86
N LYS A 105 0.13 -16.98 -6.39
CA LYS A 105 1.22 -16.15 -5.90
C LYS A 105 1.30 -14.89 -6.76
N TYR A 106 1.35 -13.75 -6.10
CA TYR A 106 1.53 -12.43 -6.71
C TYR A 106 2.90 -11.89 -6.33
N SER A 107 3.76 -11.63 -7.29
CA SER A 107 5.10 -11.07 -7.05
C SER A 107 5.73 -10.56 -8.34
N ALA A 108 6.75 -9.70 -8.22
CA ALA A 108 7.65 -9.47 -9.33
C ALA A 108 8.45 -10.75 -9.64
N PRO A 109 8.86 -10.96 -10.90
CA PRO A 109 9.81 -12.00 -11.27
C PRO A 109 11.12 -11.89 -10.48
N SER A 110 11.90 -12.98 -10.45
CA SER A 110 13.20 -12.99 -9.77
C SER A 110 14.11 -11.87 -10.31
N GLY A 111 14.71 -11.10 -9.40
CA GLY A 111 15.57 -9.96 -9.72
C GLY A 111 14.85 -8.63 -9.96
N PHE A 112 13.52 -8.60 -9.85
CA PHE A 112 12.70 -7.40 -9.94
C PHE A 112 12.04 -7.08 -8.59
N HIS A 113 11.54 -5.85 -8.46
CA HIS A 113 10.88 -5.35 -7.27
C HIS A 113 9.37 -5.17 -7.50
N ASP A 114 8.59 -5.32 -6.44
CA ASP A 114 7.14 -5.08 -6.43
C ASP A 114 6.71 -4.05 -5.36
N ASP A 115 7.68 -3.29 -4.84
CA ASP A 115 7.46 -2.36 -3.73
C ASP A 115 6.45 -1.27 -4.07
N CYS A 116 6.53 -0.69 -5.27
CA CYS A 116 5.61 0.35 -5.71
C CYS A 116 4.20 -0.19 -5.95
N VAL A 117 4.08 -1.41 -6.50
CA VAL A 117 2.78 -2.09 -6.71
C VAL A 117 2.12 -2.37 -5.36
N MET A 118 2.88 -2.89 -4.40
CA MET A 118 2.37 -3.19 -3.07
C MET A 118 1.99 -1.91 -2.31
N ALA A 119 2.82 -0.86 -2.37
CA ALA A 119 2.51 0.43 -1.76
C ALA A 119 1.26 1.08 -2.37
N LEU A 120 1.08 1.00 -3.69
CA LEU A 120 -0.10 1.49 -4.39
C LEU A 120 -1.36 0.72 -3.95
N ALA A 121 -1.27 -0.60 -3.85
CA ALA A 121 -2.37 -1.45 -3.41
C ALA A 121 -2.78 -1.15 -1.96
N LEU A 122 -1.81 -0.98 -1.05
CA LEU A 122 -2.05 -0.57 0.33
C LEU A 122 -2.71 0.81 0.41
N ALA A 123 -2.24 1.78 -0.37
CA ALA A 123 -2.81 3.12 -0.41
C ALA A 123 -4.26 3.11 -0.89
N TYR A 124 -4.57 2.31 -1.91
CA TYR A 124 -5.94 2.18 -2.42
C TYR A 124 -6.85 1.44 -1.44
N GLN A 125 -6.39 0.38 -0.81
CA GLN A 125 -7.10 -0.33 0.25
C GLN A 125 -7.48 0.63 1.38
N ASN A 126 -6.52 1.42 1.85
CA ASN A 126 -6.73 2.40 2.90
C ASN A 126 -7.75 3.48 2.49
N LEU A 127 -7.64 4.00 1.27
CA LEU A 127 -8.60 4.98 0.73
C LEU A 127 -10.02 4.41 0.69
N SER A 128 -10.21 3.19 0.18
CA SER A 128 -11.51 2.55 0.04
C SER A 128 -12.17 2.27 1.40
N GLN A 129 -11.39 1.88 2.40
CA GLN A 129 -11.89 1.65 3.76
C GLN A 129 -12.32 2.96 4.43
N ASN A 130 -11.53 4.02 4.29
CA ASN A 130 -11.83 5.32 4.91
C ASN A 130 -12.99 6.05 4.22
N THR A 131 -13.17 5.88 2.92
CA THR A 131 -14.35 6.43 2.21
C THR A 131 -15.63 5.65 2.54
N GLY A 132 -15.53 4.35 2.84
CA GLY A 132 -16.65 3.53 3.31
C GLY A 132 -17.09 3.87 4.74
N SER A 133 -16.14 4.14 5.64
CA SER A 133 -16.40 4.47 7.05
C SER A 133 -17.10 5.83 7.22
N GLY A 134 -16.86 6.78 6.33
CA GLY A 134 -17.53 8.09 6.37
C GLY A 134 -19.03 8.03 6.11
N ARG A 135 -19.54 6.92 5.57
CA ARG A 135 -20.99 6.73 5.36
C ARG A 135 -21.74 6.25 6.61
N TYR A 136 -21.04 5.72 7.60
CA TYR A 136 -21.65 5.21 8.84
C TYR A 136 -21.54 6.17 10.03
N SER A 137 -20.84 7.29 9.89
CA SER A 137 -20.69 8.26 10.98
C SER A 137 -21.83 9.28 11.08
N PHE A 138 -22.91 9.10 10.30
CA PHE A 138 -24.12 9.95 10.31
C PHE A 138 -25.39 9.21 10.74
N LEU A 139 -25.23 8.07 11.37
CA LEU A 139 -26.37 7.38 11.99
C LEU A 139 -26.33 7.49 13.50
#